data_e44b94551d0a921faf9c233ebabc0c37
#
_entry.id   e44b94551d0a921faf9c233ebabc0c37
#
_cell.length_a   1.000
_cell.length_b   1.000
_cell.length_c   1.000
_cell.angle_alpha   90.00
_cell.angle_beta   90.00
_cell.angle_gamma   90.00
#
_symmetry.space_group_name_H-M   'P 1'
#
loop_
_entity.id
_entity.type
_entity.pdbx_description
1 polymer ?
#
loop_
_entity_poly.entity_id
_entity_poly.type
_entity_poly.pdbx_seq_one_letter_code
_entity_poly.pdbx_strand_id
1 'polypeptide(L)'
;MRIKLKEGIIMAMALSLCMPLHAAAAQRGYTESFQEENKDTEAICIIDMTEKVYNSLTRMPSVVDGKTQVMAFSVENLKSNSYVDGYDYGKSLNPGTRQTYYVVCTARSSGTTADVGLAYYNSQGKYIINSKTSLSGYDSYGTVSATPTFKNYGYVKNTGSAKLTASYVYMK
;
A
#
# COMPACT_ATOMS: atom_id res chain seq x y z
N MET A 1 -51.03 -61.86 -4.88
CA MET A 1 -49.78 -61.82 -5.62
C MET A 1 -48.96 -60.60 -5.10
N ARG A 2 -47.92 -60.85 -4.28
CA ARG A 2 -47.14 -59.81 -3.63
C ARG A 2 -45.87 -59.61 -4.37
N ILE A 3 -45.63 -58.43 -4.89
CA ILE A 3 -44.35 -58.04 -5.52
C ILE A 3 -43.49 -57.38 -4.46
N LYS A 4 -42.35 -58.00 -4.18
CA LYS A 4 -41.31 -57.46 -3.30
C LYS A 4 -40.46 -56.48 -4.06
N LEU A 5 -40.39 -55.25 -3.56
CA LEU A 5 -39.44 -54.24 -4.00
C LEU A 5 -38.05 -54.60 -3.43
N LYS A 6 -37.08 -54.74 -4.30
CA LYS A 6 -35.68 -54.94 -3.94
C LYS A 6 -35.03 -53.56 -3.75
N GLU A 7 -34.48 -53.36 -2.57
CA GLU A 7 -33.68 -52.18 -2.23
C GLU A 7 -32.35 -52.25 -3.01
N GLY A 8 -32.12 -51.26 -3.87
CA GLY A 8 -30.86 -51.05 -4.54
C GLY A 8 -29.94 -50.19 -3.68
N ILE A 9 -28.86 -50.75 -3.19
CA ILE A 9 -27.78 -50.03 -2.48
C ILE A 9 -27.02 -49.20 -3.50
N ILE A 10 -27.13 -47.88 -3.41
CA ILE A 10 -26.30 -46.94 -4.16
C ILE A 10 -24.97 -46.80 -3.40
N MET A 11 -23.94 -47.43 -3.93
CA MET A 11 -22.57 -47.30 -3.48
C MET A 11 -22.03 -45.98 -4.02
N ALA A 12 -21.96 -44.94 -3.18
CA ALA A 12 -21.30 -43.71 -3.52
C ALA A 12 -19.77 -43.93 -3.47
N MET A 13 -19.14 -44.04 -4.64
CA MET A 13 -17.69 -43.98 -4.74
C MET A 13 -17.23 -42.54 -4.46
N ALA A 14 -16.62 -42.32 -3.30
CA ALA A 14 -15.86 -41.14 -3.03
C ALA A 14 -14.55 -41.17 -3.81
N LEU A 15 -14.49 -40.51 -4.96
CA LEU A 15 -13.22 -40.21 -5.63
C LEU A 15 -12.47 -39.17 -4.80
N SER A 16 -11.53 -39.66 -3.98
CA SER A 16 -10.51 -38.83 -3.37
C SER A 16 -9.55 -38.33 -4.45
N LEU A 17 -9.78 -37.14 -4.97
CA LEU A 17 -8.83 -36.43 -5.82
C LEU A 17 -7.71 -35.91 -4.90
N CYS A 18 -6.64 -36.68 -4.77
CA CYS A 18 -5.35 -36.19 -4.29
C CYS A 18 -4.82 -35.17 -5.32
N MET A 19 -5.16 -33.90 -5.14
CA MET A 19 -4.44 -32.83 -5.84
C MET A 19 -3.06 -32.69 -5.19
N PRO A 20 -1.97 -32.68 -5.96
CA PRO A 20 -0.67 -32.36 -5.41
C PRO A 20 -0.70 -30.92 -4.91
N LEU A 21 -0.40 -30.75 -3.63
CA LEU A 21 -0.23 -29.45 -3.00
C LEU A 21 1.04 -28.81 -3.59
N HIS A 22 0.92 -28.18 -4.76
CA HIS A 22 1.94 -27.27 -5.22
C HIS A 22 1.87 -26.08 -4.26
N ALA A 23 2.87 -25.98 -3.41
CA ALA A 23 3.13 -24.76 -2.63
C ALA A 23 3.48 -23.65 -3.63
N ALA A 24 2.46 -23.09 -4.26
CA ALA A 24 2.57 -21.76 -4.85
C ALA A 24 2.82 -20.84 -3.67
N ALA A 25 4.04 -20.32 -3.57
CA ALA A 25 4.33 -19.17 -2.75
C ALA A 25 3.38 -18.05 -3.22
N ALA A 26 2.23 -17.98 -2.58
CA ALA A 26 1.25 -16.94 -2.82
C ALA A 26 1.94 -15.62 -2.49
N GLN A 27 2.35 -14.88 -3.53
CA GLN A 27 2.48 -13.45 -3.42
C GLN A 27 1.14 -12.97 -2.85
N ARG A 28 1.11 -12.70 -1.55
CA ARG A 28 -0.02 -12.04 -0.91
C ARG A 28 -0.09 -10.64 -1.53
N GLY A 29 -0.78 -10.53 -2.63
CA GLY A 29 -1.25 -9.25 -3.12
C GLY A 29 -2.18 -8.70 -2.05
N TYR A 30 -1.75 -7.67 -1.34
CA TYR A 30 -2.63 -6.94 -0.45
C TYR A 30 -3.69 -6.27 -1.33
N THR A 31 -4.89 -6.82 -1.34
CA THR A 31 -6.07 -6.18 -1.93
C THR A 31 -6.87 -5.52 -0.81
N GLU A 32 -6.26 -4.60 -0.08
CA GLU A 32 -7.04 -3.68 0.74
C GLU A 32 -7.58 -2.58 -0.16
N SER A 33 -8.89 -2.44 -0.24
CA SER A 33 -9.53 -1.26 -0.77
C SER A 33 -9.84 -0.32 0.39
N PHE A 34 -9.35 0.92 0.33
CA PHE A 34 -9.85 1.95 1.24
C PHE A 34 -11.32 2.24 0.88
N GLN A 35 -12.16 2.36 1.90
CA GLN A 35 -13.47 2.96 1.72
C GLN A 35 -13.26 4.47 1.66
N GLU A 36 -13.90 5.14 0.72
CA GLU A 36 -13.83 6.61 0.57
C GLU A 36 -14.23 7.36 1.85
N GLU A 37 -15.02 6.72 2.71
CA GLU A 37 -15.47 7.25 4.01
C GLU A 37 -14.32 7.64 4.96
N ASN A 38 -13.12 7.09 4.78
CA ASN A 38 -11.96 7.40 5.63
C ASN A 38 -11.02 8.44 5.03
N LYS A 39 -11.38 9.06 3.91
CA LYS A 39 -10.58 10.11 3.31
C LYS A 39 -10.70 11.40 4.11
N ASP A 40 -9.59 11.98 4.52
CA ASP A 40 -9.58 13.24 5.25
C ASP A 40 -9.51 14.43 4.30
N THR A 41 -10.62 15.14 4.17
CA THR A 41 -10.72 16.34 3.33
C THR A 41 -10.30 17.63 4.05
N GLU A 42 -10.05 17.57 5.35
CA GLU A 42 -9.66 18.73 6.17
C GLU A 42 -8.14 18.74 6.45
N ALA A 43 -7.45 17.61 6.27
CA ALA A 43 -6.01 17.56 6.43
C ALA A 43 -5.31 18.38 5.34
N ILE A 44 -4.32 19.16 5.72
CA ILE A 44 -3.46 19.86 4.75
C ILE A 44 -2.48 18.83 4.19
N CYS A 45 -2.48 18.68 2.87
CA CYS A 45 -1.53 17.80 2.19
C CYS A 45 -0.85 18.55 1.05
N ILE A 46 0.49 18.57 1.07
CA ILE A 46 1.32 19.12 0.00
C ILE A 46 2.10 17.98 -0.62
N ILE A 47 2.00 17.83 -1.94
CA ILE A 47 2.73 16.79 -2.69
C ILE A 47 3.73 17.48 -3.62
N ASP A 48 5.01 17.25 -3.35
CA ASP A 48 6.14 17.72 -4.14
C ASP A 48 6.66 16.57 -5.03
N MET A 49 6.59 16.73 -6.35
CA MET A 49 7.09 15.77 -7.33
C MET A 49 8.45 16.21 -7.92
N THR A 50 9.07 17.23 -7.36
CA THR A 50 10.36 17.74 -7.85
C THR A 50 11.48 16.75 -7.53
N GLU A 51 12.27 16.39 -8.54
CA GLU A 51 13.46 15.57 -8.32
C GLU A 51 14.50 16.35 -7.51
N LYS A 52 14.86 15.80 -6.35
CA LYS A 52 15.89 16.36 -5.46
C LYS A 52 16.87 15.26 -5.11
N VAL A 53 18.16 15.58 -5.13
CA VAL A 53 19.21 14.65 -4.67
C VAL A 53 19.37 14.83 -3.16
N TYR A 54 19.09 13.76 -2.42
CA TYR A 54 19.28 13.75 -0.96
C TYR A 54 20.68 13.25 -0.62
N ASN A 55 21.68 14.13 -0.66
CA ASN A 55 23.06 13.77 -0.33
C ASN A 55 23.33 13.75 1.18
N SER A 56 22.36 14.13 2.00
CA SER A 56 22.60 14.30 3.44
C SER A 56 21.34 14.36 4.27
N LEU A 57 20.52 13.30 4.28
CA LEU A 57 19.77 13.06 5.51
C LEU A 57 20.79 12.51 6.52
N THR A 58 21.33 13.39 7.35
CA THR A 58 22.47 13.15 8.24
C THR A 58 22.28 11.98 9.22
N ARG A 59 21.04 11.49 9.38
CA ARG A 59 20.71 10.38 10.28
C ARG A 59 20.56 9.01 9.61
N MET A 60 20.39 8.97 8.27
CA MET A 60 20.23 7.72 7.51
C MET A 60 21.02 7.73 6.19
N PRO A 61 22.33 8.03 6.21
CA PRO A 61 23.09 8.15 4.96
C PRO A 61 23.05 6.88 4.13
N SER A 62 23.11 5.70 4.75
CA SER A 62 23.07 4.42 4.03
C SER A 62 21.74 4.13 3.30
N VAL A 63 20.65 4.77 3.71
CA VAL A 63 19.34 4.60 3.08
C VAL A 63 19.12 5.58 1.95
N VAL A 64 19.63 6.81 2.08
CA VAL A 64 19.33 7.93 1.18
C VAL A 64 20.46 8.28 0.24
N ASP A 65 21.69 7.83 0.53
CA ASP A 65 22.86 8.13 -0.27
C ASP A 65 22.67 7.66 -1.72
N GLY A 66 22.99 8.55 -2.65
CA GLY A 66 22.85 8.30 -4.09
C GLY A 66 21.41 8.19 -4.60
N LYS A 67 20.38 8.39 -3.74
CA LYS A 67 18.98 8.31 -4.13
C LYS A 67 18.38 9.67 -4.49
N THR A 68 17.41 9.62 -5.38
CA THR A 68 16.69 10.81 -5.87
C THR A 68 15.23 10.76 -5.43
N GLN A 69 14.73 11.85 -4.88
CA GLN A 69 13.30 12.01 -4.62
C GLN A 69 12.51 11.91 -5.92
N VAL A 70 11.42 11.17 -5.87
CA VAL A 70 10.41 11.12 -6.94
C VAL A 70 9.08 11.68 -6.51
N MET A 71 8.81 11.68 -5.21
CA MET A 71 7.59 12.23 -4.62
C MET A 71 7.83 12.49 -3.13
N ALA A 72 7.24 13.53 -2.59
CA ALA A 72 7.18 13.78 -1.16
C ALA A 72 5.76 14.17 -0.76
N PHE A 73 5.33 13.68 0.40
CA PHE A 73 4.11 14.09 1.08
C PHE A 73 4.46 14.88 2.32
N SER A 74 3.90 16.07 2.45
CA SER A 74 3.85 16.81 3.72
C SER A 74 2.40 16.89 4.15
N VAL A 75 2.09 16.26 5.26
CA VAL A 75 0.72 16.12 5.77
C VAL A 75 0.62 16.81 7.13
N GLU A 76 -0.43 17.61 7.33
CA GLU A 76 -0.72 18.25 8.61
C GLU A 76 -2.14 17.92 9.07
N ASN A 77 -2.27 17.62 10.36
CA ASN A 77 -3.54 17.39 11.03
C ASN A 77 -4.38 16.22 10.50
N LEU A 78 -3.78 15.23 9.85
CA LEU A 78 -4.48 14.03 9.38
C LEU A 78 -5.10 13.29 10.56
N LYS A 79 -6.41 13.13 10.55
CA LYS A 79 -7.17 12.47 11.63
C LYS A 79 -6.76 11.00 11.78
N SER A 80 -6.96 10.47 12.98
CA SER A 80 -6.78 9.04 13.24
C SER A 80 -7.64 8.20 12.30
N ASN A 81 -7.07 7.12 11.80
CA ASN A 81 -7.71 6.18 10.89
C ASN A 81 -8.09 6.72 9.51
N SER A 82 -7.73 7.98 9.20
CA SER A 82 -7.99 8.63 7.92
C SER A 82 -6.77 8.63 7.02
N TYR A 83 -6.97 8.87 5.73
CA TYR A 83 -5.90 8.93 4.75
C TYR A 83 -6.04 10.11 3.78
N VAL A 84 -4.92 10.46 3.16
CA VAL A 84 -4.81 11.36 2.00
C VAL A 84 -4.03 10.65 0.90
N ASP A 85 -4.32 10.97 -0.36
CA ASP A 85 -3.61 10.36 -1.49
C ASP A 85 -3.31 11.36 -2.61
N GLY A 86 -2.42 10.95 -3.52
CA GLY A 86 -2.04 11.75 -4.68
C GLY A 86 -3.12 11.88 -5.74
N TYR A 87 -4.15 11.04 -5.72
CA TYR A 87 -5.22 11.06 -6.72
C TYR A 87 -5.98 12.39 -6.70
N ASP A 88 -6.39 12.85 -5.54
CA ASP A 88 -7.13 14.11 -5.38
C ASP A 88 -6.31 15.33 -5.80
N TYR A 89 -5.01 15.21 -5.79
CA TYR A 89 -4.08 16.27 -6.18
C TYR A 89 -3.58 16.12 -7.64
N GLY A 90 -4.06 15.10 -8.37
CA GLY A 90 -3.59 14.80 -9.73
C GLY A 90 -2.11 14.41 -9.80
N LYS A 91 -1.54 13.90 -8.70
CA LYS A 91 -0.13 13.55 -8.58
C LYS A 91 0.07 12.05 -8.61
N SER A 92 0.70 11.54 -9.67
CA SER A 92 0.93 10.11 -9.85
C SER A 92 2.34 9.81 -10.31
N LEU A 93 2.80 8.59 -10.00
CA LEU A 93 3.99 7.99 -10.59
C LEU A 93 3.56 7.08 -11.75
N ASN A 94 4.32 7.10 -12.83
CA ASN A 94 4.10 6.24 -14.00
C ASN A 94 5.42 5.59 -14.41
N PRO A 95 5.87 4.55 -13.71
CA PRO A 95 7.22 4.02 -13.86
C PRO A 95 7.43 3.20 -15.16
N GLY A 96 6.38 2.81 -15.87
CA GLY A 96 6.47 1.97 -17.07
C GLY A 96 6.88 0.52 -16.79
N THR A 97 7.75 0.28 -15.83
CA THR A 97 8.17 -1.04 -15.33
C THR A 97 7.96 -1.12 -13.82
N ARG A 98 8.02 -2.33 -13.25
CA ARG A 98 7.94 -2.46 -11.79
C ARG A 98 9.12 -1.74 -11.14
N GLN A 99 8.83 -0.77 -10.30
CA GLN A 99 9.81 0.06 -9.61
C GLN A 99 9.61 -0.04 -8.10
N THR A 100 10.69 -0.27 -7.36
CA THR A 100 10.68 -0.19 -5.89
C THR A 100 11.21 1.17 -5.46
N TYR A 101 10.49 1.81 -4.55
CA TYR A 101 10.88 3.08 -3.93
C TYR A 101 11.18 2.87 -2.45
N TYR A 102 12.16 3.60 -1.97
CA TYR A 102 12.39 3.78 -0.54
C TYR A 102 11.51 4.92 -0.06
N VAL A 103 10.81 4.73 1.05
CA VAL A 103 10.01 5.79 1.69
C VAL A 103 10.60 6.08 3.04
N VAL A 104 10.93 7.33 3.27
CA VAL A 104 11.58 7.81 4.50
C VAL A 104 10.67 8.83 5.17
N CYS A 105 10.47 8.69 6.48
CA CYS A 105 9.85 9.72 7.31
C CYS A 105 10.93 10.73 7.73
N THR A 106 10.84 11.98 7.27
CA THR A 106 11.84 13.03 7.52
C THR A 106 11.46 13.97 8.67
N ALA A 107 10.17 14.14 8.92
CA ALA A 107 9.66 14.95 10.03
C ALA A 107 8.28 14.45 10.42
N ARG A 108 7.96 14.49 11.71
CA ARG A 108 6.65 14.06 12.25
C ARG A 108 6.38 14.66 13.61
N SER A 109 5.12 14.64 14.02
CA SER A 109 4.76 14.82 15.42
C SER A 109 5.09 13.57 16.25
N SER A 110 5.40 13.74 17.51
CA SER A 110 5.74 12.60 18.39
C SER A 110 4.55 11.63 18.56
N GLY A 111 4.85 10.34 18.69
CA GLY A 111 3.87 9.32 19.07
C GLY A 111 2.95 8.86 17.93
N THR A 112 3.19 9.26 16.68
CA THR A 112 2.34 8.91 15.54
C THR A 112 2.92 7.77 14.70
N THR A 113 2.04 6.95 14.15
CA THR A 113 2.36 5.89 13.19
C THR A 113 1.54 6.09 11.93
N ALA A 114 2.09 5.73 10.78
CA ALA A 114 1.41 5.83 9.51
C ALA A 114 1.71 4.62 8.61
N ASP A 115 0.71 4.19 7.85
CA ASP A 115 0.92 3.38 6.66
C ASP A 115 1.13 4.34 5.48
N VAL A 116 2.23 4.13 4.78
CA VAL A 116 2.56 4.85 3.54
C VAL A 116 2.70 3.85 2.41
N GLY A 117 2.25 4.21 1.22
CA GLY A 117 2.25 3.23 0.15
C GLY A 117 1.92 3.79 -1.21
N LEU A 118 1.69 2.85 -2.13
CA LEU A 118 1.26 3.13 -3.50
C LEU A 118 -0.01 2.36 -3.81
N ALA A 119 -0.94 3.04 -4.46
CA ALA A 119 -2.19 2.50 -4.93
C ALA A 119 -2.42 2.88 -6.40
N TYR A 120 -3.35 2.23 -7.06
CA TYR A 120 -3.76 2.54 -8.43
C TYR A 120 -5.23 2.21 -8.65
N TYR A 121 -5.84 2.78 -9.68
CA TYR A 121 -7.15 2.33 -10.16
C TYR A 121 -6.96 1.25 -11.22
N ASN A 122 -7.61 0.10 -11.04
CA ASN A 122 -7.60 -0.96 -12.04
C ASN A 122 -8.52 -0.61 -13.22
N SER A 123 -8.57 -1.49 -14.24
CA SER A 123 -9.43 -1.32 -15.43
C SER A 123 -10.93 -1.25 -15.12
N GLN A 124 -11.35 -1.70 -13.94
CA GLN A 124 -12.72 -1.65 -13.45
C GLN A 124 -13.02 -0.39 -12.62
N GLY A 125 -12.04 0.53 -12.51
CA GLY A 125 -12.16 1.73 -11.69
C GLY A 125 -12.05 1.49 -10.18
N LYS A 126 -11.63 0.30 -9.75
CA LYS A 126 -11.45 -0.01 -8.33
C LYS A 126 -10.08 0.47 -7.85
N TYR A 127 -10.04 1.19 -6.72
CA TYR A 127 -8.82 1.62 -6.05
C TYR A 127 -8.16 0.43 -5.34
N ILE A 128 -6.93 0.12 -5.71
CA ILE A 128 -6.17 -1.03 -5.24
C ILE A 128 -4.88 -0.55 -4.58
N ILE A 129 -4.69 -0.92 -3.32
CA ILE A 129 -3.39 -0.78 -2.66
C ILE A 129 -2.54 -1.97 -3.06
N ASN A 130 -1.44 -1.71 -3.74
CA ASN A 130 -0.56 -2.78 -4.20
C ASN A 130 0.70 -2.94 -3.34
N SER A 131 1.07 -1.90 -2.60
CA SER A 131 2.25 -1.95 -1.73
C SER A 131 2.14 -0.90 -0.64
N LYS A 132 2.43 -1.29 0.60
CA LYS A 132 2.49 -0.39 1.75
C LYS A 132 3.60 -0.78 2.71
N THR A 133 4.03 0.16 3.53
CA THR A 133 4.92 -0.03 4.66
C THR A 133 4.45 0.83 5.83
N SER A 134 4.61 0.34 7.04
CA SER A 134 4.26 1.10 8.25
C SER A 134 5.51 1.79 8.78
N LEU A 135 5.41 3.08 9.00
CA LEU A 135 6.48 3.90 9.54
C LEU A 135 6.10 4.47 10.91
N SER A 136 7.02 4.36 11.86
CA SER A 136 6.86 4.93 13.19
C SER A 136 8.18 5.50 13.67
N GLY A 137 8.16 6.70 14.16
CA GLY A 137 9.38 7.34 14.63
C GLY A 137 10.06 8.22 13.57
N TYR A 138 10.93 9.09 14.05
CA TYR A 138 11.89 9.77 13.20
C TYR A 138 12.82 8.75 12.56
N ASP A 139 13.33 9.09 11.38
CA ASP A 139 14.32 8.27 10.69
C ASP A 139 13.84 6.83 10.40
N SER A 140 12.52 6.62 10.35
CA SER A 140 11.95 5.37 9.93
C SER A 140 11.88 5.30 8.40
N TYR A 141 12.10 4.11 7.85
CA TYR A 141 12.02 3.89 6.42
C TYR A 141 11.45 2.51 6.10
N GLY A 142 10.98 2.39 4.88
CA GLY A 142 10.50 1.12 4.33
C GLY A 142 10.54 1.16 2.80
N THR A 143 10.04 0.12 2.18
CA THR A 143 10.00 0.01 0.72
C THR A 143 8.58 -0.21 0.23
N VAL A 144 8.25 0.39 -0.91
CA VAL A 144 6.99 0.19 -1.62
C VAL A 144 7.26 0.00 -3.11
N SER A 145 6.41 -0.75 -3.79
CA SER A 145 6.61 -1.07 -5.21
C SER A 145 5.44 -0.56 -6.05
N ALA A 146 5.77 0.13 -7.14
CA ALA A 146 4.79 0.56 -8.11
C ALA A 146 4.42 -0.57 -9.08
N THR A 147 3.13 -0.70 -9.39
CA THR A 147 2.64 -1.57 -10.46
C THR A 147 2.96 -0.93 -11.80
N PRO A 148 3.63 -1.65 -12.73
CA PRO A 148 3.89 -1.12 -14.07
C PRO A 148 2.57 -0.90 -14.82
N THR A 149 2.59 0.00 -15.81
CA THR A 149 1.48 0.33 -16.71
C THR A 149 0.33 1.14 -16.11
N PHE A 150 0.17 1.19 -14.78
CA PHE A 150 -0.82 2.02 -14.11
C PHE A 150 -0.24 3.33 -13.59
N LYS A 151 -1.09 4.34 -13.44
CA LYS A 151 -0.77 5.52 -12.63
C LYS A 151 -0.81 5.10 -11.17
N ASN A 152 0.33 5.18 -10.50
CA ASN A 152 0.44 4.84 -9.08
C ASN A 152 0.34 6.13 -8.27
N TYR A 153 -0.56 6.15 -7.31
CA TYR A 153 -0.78 7.26 -6.40
C TYR A 153 -0.16 6.93 -5.06
N GLY A 154 0.66 7.82 -4.54
CA GLY A 154 1.11 7.70 -3.16
C GLY A 154 -0.06 7.97 -2.22
N TYR A 155 -0.04 7.37 -1.04
CA TYR A 155 -0.95 7.68 0.04
C TYR A 155 -0.26 7.65 1.39
N VAL A 156 -0.86 8.36 2.33
CA VAL A 156 -0.49 8.36 3.75
C VAL A 156 -1.75 8.13 4.55
N LYS A 157 -1.78 7.07 5.37
CA LYS A 157 -2.87 6.76 6.30
C LYS A 157 -2.36 6.87 7.72
N ASN A 158 -3.01 7.67 8.54
CA ASN A 158 -2.73 7.75 9.96
C ASN A 158 -3.26 6.50 10.67
N THR A 159 -2.38 5.67 11.20
CA THR A 159 -2.73 4.48 11.98
C THR A 159 -2.60 4.68 13.49
N GLY A 160 -2.16 5.87 13.90
CA GLY A 160 -2.08 6.27 15.30
C GLY A 160 -3.40 6.85 15.83
N SER A 161 -3.46 7.05 17.14
CA SER A 161 -4.62 7.63 17.83
C SER A 161 -4.64 9.17 17.83
N ALA A 162 -3.49 9.80 17.65
CA ALA A 162 -3.37 11.27 17.59
C ALA A 162 -3.40 11.75 16.12
N LYS A 163 -3.66 13.06 15.93
CA LYS A 163 -3.51 13.67 14.61
C LYS A 163 -2.07 13.57 14.14
N LEU A 164 -1.88 13.22 12.86
CA LEU A 164 -0.58 13.06 12.24
C LEU A 164 -0.15 14.35 11.54
N THR A 165 1.06 14.83 11.87
CA THR A 165 1.79 15.83 11.10
C THR A 165 3.17 15.26 10.79
N ALA A 166 3.44 15.00 9.51
CA ALA A 166 4.66 14.32 9.07
C ALA A 166 4.98 14.59 7.60
N SER A 167 6.25 14.38 7.24
CA SER A 167 6.70 14.38 5.85
C SER A 167 7.32 13.03 5.48
N TYR A 168 6.92 12.53 4.33
CA TYR A 168 7.39 11.25 3.76
C TYR A 168 7.98 11.49 2.39
N VAL A 169 9.19 11.01 2.17
CA VAL A 169 9.91 11.16 0.90
C VAL A 169 10.07 9.81 0.23
N TYR A 170 9.57 9.70 -0.99
CA TYR A 170 9.71 8.53 -1.85
C TYR A 170 10.92 8.74 -2.75
N MET A 171 11.85 7.77 -2.74
CA MET A 171 13.14 7.85 -3.42
C MET A 171 13.41 6.60 -4.24
N LYS A 172 14.14 6.75 -5.33
CA LYS A 172 14.68 5.66 -6.18
C LYS A 172 16.19 5.79 -6.32
#